data_26b729c7574eb4415af50e00d41fd4ee
#
_entry.id   26b729c7574eb4415af50e00d41fd4ee
#
_cell.length_a   1.000
_cell.length_b   1.000
_cell.length_c   1.000
_cell.angle_alpha   90.00
_cell.angle_beta   90.00
_cell.angle_gamma   90.00
#
_symmetry.space_group_name_H-M   'P 1'
#
loop_
_entity.id
_entity.type
_entity.pdbx_description
1 polymer ?
#
loop_
_entity_poly.entity_id
_entity_poly.type
_entity_poly.pdbx_seq_one_letter_code
_entity_poly.pdbx_strand_id
1 'polypeptide(L)'
;MPALTNDIPYSLIRSTIDKLINKLVRISDDSGEFLLELDDGRVIDTKGWNDWEWTHGIGLYSLLKDWDLTGDEKAKNIIEAWFADRLAEGTPSKNVDTVFAFLTMAYMQERTGNRSYLTYLDVWGEWIMR
;
A
#
# COMPACT_ATOMS: atom_id res chain seq x y z
N MET A 1 10.08 0.97 34.84
CA MET A 1 9.66 -0.17 33.96
C MET A 1 10.85 -0.61 33.15
N PRO A 2 11.23 -1.88 33.20
CA PRO A 2 12.23 -2.38 32.27
C PRO A 2 11.68 -2.17 30.84
N ALA A 3 12.47 -1.57 29.97
CA ALA A 3 12.10 -1.43 28.58
C ALA A 3 12.09 -2.83 27.96
N LEU A 4 10.90 -3.34 27.67
CA LEU A 4 10.69 -4.66 27.04
C LEU A 4 11.40 -4.79 25.68
N THR A 5 11.84 -3.67 25.12
CA THR A 5 12.56 -3.61 23.85
C THR A 5 14.06 -3.92 23.96
N ASN A 6 14.64 -3.90 25.16
CA ASN A 6 16.08 -4.08 25.31
C ASN A 6 16.55 -5.54 25.10
N ASP A 7 15.62 -6.49 25.12
CA ASP A 7 15.94 -7.91 25.00
C ASP A 7 15.70 -8.47 23.59
N ILE A 8 15.14 -7.67 22.66
CA ILE A 8 14.89 -8.11 21.28
C ILE A 8 16.00 -7.57 20.36
N PRO A 9 16.84 -8.44 19.77
CA PRO A 9 17.88 -7.99 18.86
C PRO A 9 17.29 -7.28 17.63
N TYR A 10 17.89 -6.16 17.23
CA TYR A 10 17.49 -5.42 16.02
C TYR A 10 17.46 -6.31 14.77
N SER A 11 18.42 -7.23 14.65
CA SER A 11 18.47 -8.17 13.53
C SER A 11 17.23 -9.07 13.45
N LEU A 12 16.66 -9.48 14.58
CA LEU A 12 15.44 -10.26 14.61
C LEU A 12 14.23 -9.42 14.19
N ILE A 13 14.15 -8.18 14.66
CA ILE A 13 13.11 -7.23 14.24
C ILE A 13 13.17 -7.03 12.73
N ARG A 14 14.35 -6.71 12.18
CA ARG A 14 14.54 -6.48 10.76
C ARG A 14 14.18 -7.70 9.92
N SER A 15 14.67 -8.89 10.30
CA SER A 15 14.36 -10.12 9.57
C SER A 15 12.87 -10.46 9.60
N THR A 16 12.18 -10.14 10.69
CA THR A 16 10.74 -10.34 10.80
C THR A 16 9.98 -9.38 9.89
N ILE A 17 10.35 -8.10 9.86
CA ILE A 17 9.77 -7.11 8.95
C ILE A 17 9.98 -7.53 7.50
N ASP A 18 11.18 -7.96 7.11
CA ASP A 18 11.47 -8.42 5.75
C ASP A 18 10.61 -9.63 5.35
N LYS A 19 10.38 -10.56 6.26
CA LYS A 19 9.46 -11.69 6.03
C LYS A 19 8.02 -11.23 5.84
N LEU A 20 7.57 -10.26 6.63
CA LEU A 20 6.22 -9.68 6.51
C LEU A 20 6.04 -8.96 5.18
N ILE A 21 7.01 -8.14 4.77
CA ILE A 21 7.00 -7.45 3.47
C ILE A 21 6.93 -8.47 2.32
N ASN A 22 7.78 -9.50 2.36
CA ASN A 22 7.81 -10.54 1.33
C ASN A 22 6.48 -11.32 1.24
N LYS A 23 5.80 -11.52 2.35
CA LYS A 23 4.46 -12.14 2.36
C LYS A 23 3.39 -11.18 1.85
N LEU A 24 3.42 -9.92 2.28
CA LEU A 24 2.46 -8.90 1.88
C LEU A 24 2.38 -8.77 0.35
N VAL A 25 3.51 -8.59 -0.31
CA VAL A 25 3.55 -8.40 -1.78
C VAL A 25 3.18 -9.64 -2.59
N ARG A 26 2.98 -10.78 -1.94
CA ARG A 26 2.60 -12.05 -2.56
C ARG A 26 1.23 -12.54 -2.14
N ILE A 27 0.49 -11.74 -1.37
CA ILE A 27 -0.87 -12.14 -0.97
C ILE A 27 -1.72 -12.32 -2.23
N SER A 28 -2.37 -13.46 -2.31
CA SER A 28 -3.35 -13.82 -3.34
C SER A 28 -4.45 -14.67 -2.71
N ASP A 29 -5.60 -14.72 -3.37
CA ASP A 29 -6.67 -15.61 -2.97
C ASP A 29 -6.55 -16.95 -3.67
N ASP A 30 -6.13 -17.97 -2.93
CA ASP A 30 -6.02 -19.34 -3.44
C ASP A 30 -7.35 -20.11 -3.31
N SER A 31 -8.32 -19.55 -2.56
CA SER A 31 -9.62 -20.21 -2.32
C SER A 31 -10.68 -19.91 -3.39
N GLY A 32 -10.57 -18.80 -4.07
CA GLY A 32 -11.59 -18.24 -4.97
C GLY A 32 -12.74 -17.51 -4.27
N GLU A 33 -12.77 -17.50 -2.94
CA GLU A 33 -13.84 -16.85 -2.16
C GLU A 33 -13.81 -15.32 -2.22
N PHE A 34 -12.64 -14.74 -2.50
CA PHE A 34 -12.40 -13.31 -2.56
C PHE A 34 -12.25 -12.77 -3.99
N LEU A 35 -12.56 -13.61 -4.98
CA LEU A 35 -12.58 -13.17 -6.37
C LEU A 35 -13.93 -12.51 -6.69
N LEU A 36 -13.85 -11.32 -7.28
CA LEU A 36 -15.02 -10.56 -7.73
C LEU A 36 -14.96 -10.41 -9.25
N GLU A 37 -15.97 -10.91 -9.93
CA GLU A 37 -16.16 -10.67 -11.36
C GLU A 37 -16.94 -9.37 -11.57
N LEU A 38 -16.36 -8.48 -12.36
CA LEU A 38 -16.98 -7.21 -12.74
C LEU A 38 -17.85 -7.38 -13.98
N ASP A 39 -18.77 -6.43 -14.21
CA ASP A 39 -19.68 -6.44 -15.37
C ASP A 39 -18.93 -6.41 -16.73
N ASP A 40 -17.69 -5.94 -16.75
CA ASP A 40 -16.82 -5.92 -17.92
C ASP A 40 -16.01 -7.20 -18.13
N GLY A 41 -16.23 -8.23 -17.29
CA GLY A 41 -15.57 -9.53 -17.35
C GLY A 41 -14.20 -9.59 -16.68
N ARG A 42 -13.71 -8.50 -16.07
CA ARG A 42 -12.49 -8.54 -15.26
C ARG A 42 -12.75 -9.24 -13.94
N VAL A 43 -11.76 -10.01 -13.49
CA VAL A 43 -11.77 -10.63 -12.16
C VAL A 43 -10.79 -9.90 -11.26
N ILE A 44 -11.28 -9.43 -10.12
CA ILE A 44 -10.49 -8.77 -9.08
C ILE A 44 -10.32 -9.74 -7.92
N ASP A 45 -9.09 -9.89 -7.47
CA ASP A 45 -8.78 -10.59 -6.23
C ASP A 45 -8.77 -9.56 -5.08
N THR A 46 -9.89 -9.45 -4.35
CA THR A 46 -10.05 -8.45 -3.28
C THR A 46 -9.17 -8.74 -2.05
N LYS A 47 -8.56 -9.92 -1.98
CA LYS A 47 -7.54 -10.26 -0.99
C LYS A 47 -6.13 -10.01 -1.49
N GLY A 48 -5.92 -10.04 -2.79
CA GLY A 48 -4.60 -9.95 -3.43
C GLY A 48 -3.95 -8.59 -3.26
N TRP A 49 -2.61 -8.58 -3.21
CA TRP A 49 -1.82 -7.35 -3.10
C TRP A 49 -2.12 -6.31 -4.18
N ASN A 50 -2.63 -6.75 -5.29
CA ASN A 50 -2.88 -5.93 -6.48
C ASN A 50 -4.28 -5.30 -6.54
N ASP A 51 -4.91 -5.02 -5.40
CA ASP A 51 -6.22 -4.39 -5.33
C ASP A 51 -6.20 -3.14 -4.46
N TRP A 52 -7.18 -2.23 -4.68
CA TRP A 52 -7.31 -0.94 -3.98
C TRP A 52 -7.99 -1.04 -2.60
N GLU A 53 -8.01 -2.18 -1.97
CA GLU A 53 -8.64 -2.38 -0.67
C GLU A 53 -7.90 -1.64 0.46
N TRP A 54 -8.63 -1.26 1.50
CA TRP A 54 -8.09 -0.55 2.66
C TRP A 54 -6.95 -1.33 3.36
N THR A 55 -7.01 -2.63 3.36
CA THR A 55 -5.96 -3.50 3.91
C THR A 55 -4.62 -3.30 3.21
N HIS A 56 -4.66 -3.09 1.89
CA HIS A 56 -3.46 -2.76 1.10
C HIS A 56 -3.00 -1.33 1.36
N GLY A 57 -3.92 -0.42 1.63
CA GLY A 57 -3.60 0.93 2.10
C GLY A 57 -2.80 0.91 3.39
N ILE A 58 -3.16 0.06 4.34
CA ILE A 58 -2.39 -0.16 5.57
C ILE A 58 -1.00 -0.73 5.24
N GLY A 59 -0.92 -1.70 4.35
CA GLY A 59 0.35 -2.28 3.90
C GLY A 59 1.28 -1.24 3.27
N LEU A 60 0.75 -0.40 2.38
CA LEU A 60 1.50 0.69 1.76
C LEU A 60 1.99 1.71 2.79
N TYR A 61 1.15 2.09 3.74
CA TYR A 61 1.54 2.99 4.82
C TYR A 61 2.62 2.39 5.71
N SER A 62 2.56 1.10 5.99
CA SER A 62 3.58 0.39 6.75
C SER A 62 4.92 0.35 6.02
N LEU A 63 4.92 0.14 4.70
CA LEU A 63 6.11 0.24 3.85
C LEU A 63 6.70 1.65 3.86
N LEU A 64 5.86 2.69 3.82
CA LEU A 64 6.28 4.08 3.94
C LEU A 64 7.00 4.30 5.28
N LYS A 65 6.47 3.78 6.38
CA LYS A 65 7.11 3.88 7.70
C LYS A 65 8.43 3.13 7.77
N ASP A 66 8.51 1.97 7.15
CA ASP A 66 9.78 1.24 7.05
C ASP A 66 10.83 2.05 6.31
N TRP A 67 10.48 2.66 5.20
CA TRP A 67 11.38 3.56 4.46
C TRP A 67 11.78 4.78 5.31
N ASP A 68 10.84 5.45 5.97
CA ASP A 68 11.11 6.61 6.83
C ASP A 68 12.09 6.28 7.96
N LEU A 69 11.95 5.11 8.56
CA LEU A 69 12.75 4.70 9.72
C LEU A 69 14.11 4.14 9.35
N THR A 70 14.22 3.47 8.22
CA THR A 70 15.44 2.73 7.85
C THR A 70 16.20 3.33 6.67
N GLY A 71 15.52 4.13 5.83
CA GLY A 71 16.07 4.58 4.56
C GLY A 71 16.17 3.47 3.50
N ASP A 72 15.57 2.30 3.74
CA ASP A 72 15.61 1.18 2.81
C ASP A 72 14.78 1.47 1.56
N GLU A 73 15.47 1.69 0.45
CA GLU A 73 14.87 1.99 -0.86
C GLU A 73 13.99 0.84 -1.39
N LYS A 74 14.16 -0.38 -0.89
CA LYS A 74 13.32 -1.52 -1.27
C LYS A 74 11.83 -1.25 -0.98
N ALA A 75 11.52 -0.74 0.21
CA ALA A 75 10.15 -0.39 0.59
C ALA A 75 9.58 0.71 -0.31
N LYS A 76 10.36 1.76 -0.56
CA LYS A 76 9.99 2.84 -1.51
C LYS A 76 9.68 2.30 -2.89
N ASN A 77 10.56 1.46 -3.44
CA ASN A 77 10.39 0.88 -4.78
C ASN A 77 9.14 0.02 -4.89
N ILE A 78 8.78 -0.71 -3.84
CA ILE A 78 7.53 -1.49 -3.79
C ILE A 78 6.31 -0.55 -3.87
N ILE A 79 6.31 0.54 -3.11
CA ILE A 79 5.22 1.53 -3.14
C ILE A 79 5.08 2.16 -4.52
N GLU A 80 6.19 2.61 -5.11
CA GLU A 80 6.19 3.25 -6.44
C GLU A 80 5.70 2.30 -7.53
N ALA A 81 6.16 1.05 -7.51
CA ALA A 81 5.72 0.03 -8.45
C ALA A 81 4.23 -0.28 -8.30
N TRP A 82 3.74 -0.39 -7.06
CA TRP A 82 2.33 -0.63 -6.79
C TRP A 82 1.43 0.47 -7.37
N PHE A 83 1.74 1.73 -7.14
CA PHE A 83 0.98 2.85 -7.71
C PHE A 83 1.08 2.88 -9.23
N ALA A 84 2.28 2.67 -9.80
CA ALA A 84 2.44 2.65 -11.25
C ALA A 84 1.57 1.59 -11.91
N ASP A 85 1.55 0.37 -11.37
CA ASP A 85 0.76 -0.74 -11.89
C ASP A 85 -0.74 -0.49 -11.71
N ARG A 86 -1.17 -0.03 -10.53
CA ARG A 86 -2.60 0.23 -10.25
C ARG A 86 -3.15 1.38 -11.07
N LEU A 87 -2.40 2.46 -11.21
CA LEU A 87 -2.81 3.61 -12.01
C LEU A 87 -2.85 3.30 -13.51
N ALA A 88 -1.98 2.41 -14.00
CA ALA A 88 -2.01 1.94 -15.38
C ALA A 88 -3.28 1.14 -15.71
N GLU A 89 -3.84 0.42 -14.73
CA GLU A 89 -5.11 -0.31 -14.87
C GLU A 89 -6.34 0.60 -14.70
N GLY A 90 -6.18 1.76 -14.11
CA GLY A 90 -7.25 2.72 -13.83
C GLY A 90 -7.42 2.97 -12.33
N THR A 91 -8.10 4.08 -12.04
CA THR A 91 -8.39 4.47 -10.65
C THR A 91 -9.57 3.69 -10.09
N PRO A 92 -9.62 3.48 -8.75
CA PRO A 92 -10.73 2.79 -8.12
C PRO A 92 -11.99 3.66 -8.08
N SER A 93 -13.12 3.07 -7.72
CA SER A 93 -14.30 3.82 -7.31
C SER A 93 -14.00 4.62 -6.03
N LYS A 94 -14.68 5.75 -5.87
CA LYS A 94 -14.52 6.61 -4.68
C LYS A 94 -15.37 6.09 -3.53
N ASN A 95 -14.71 5.51 -2.54
CA ASN A 95 -15.33 5.07 -1.29
C ASN A 95 -14.29 5.05 -0.18
N VAL A 96 -14.71 4.78 1.06
CA VAL A 96 -13.83 4.83 2.24
C VAL A 96 -12.73 3.76 2.21
N ASP A 97 -12.97 2.63 1.57
CA ASP A 97 -11.99 1.54 1.51
C ASP A 97 -10.88 1.85 0.50
N THR A 98 -11.23 2.38 -0.66
CA THR A 98 -10.27 2.65 -1.73
C THR A 98 -9.45 3.92 -1.51
N VAL A 99 -9.97 4.89 -0.76
CA VAL A 99 -9.29 6.16 -0.50
C VAL A 99 -8.05 6.00 0.38
N PHE A 100 -7.97 4.93 1.15
CA PHE A 100 -6.89 4.75 2.13
C PHE A 100 -5.49 4.73 1.51
N ALA A 101 -5.34 4.15 0.32
CA ALA A 101 -4.07 4.11 -0.39
C ALA A 101 -3.57 5.53 -0.77
N PHE A 102 -4.47 6.48 -0.99
CA PHE A 102 -4.10 7.85 -1.36
C PHE A 102 -3.42 8.62 -0.24
N LEU A 103 -3.57 8.22 1.03
CA LEU A 103 -2.78 8.75 2.13
C LEU A 103 -1.27 8.51 1.88
N THR A 104 -0.90 7.28 1.56
CA THR A 104 0.49 6.96 1.23
C THR A 104 0.94 7.67 -0.05
N MET A 105 0.08 7.78 -1.06
CA MET A 105 0.38 8.56 -2.27
C MET A 105 0.72 10.02 -1.95
N ALA A 106 -0.03 10.65 -1.04
CA ALA A 106 0.25 12.03 -0.62
C ALA A 106 1.62 12.17 0.04
N TYR A 107 1.97 11.27 0.93
CA TYR A 107 3.31 11.25 1.54
C TYR A 107 4.41 10.96 0.53
N MET A 108 4.17 10.06 -0.42
CA MET A 108 5.14 9.78 -1.50
C MET A 108 5.36 11.02 -2.37
N GLN A 109 4.30 11.74 -2.72
CA GLN A 109 4.41 13.00 -3.46
C GLN A 109 5.25 14.03 -2.69
N GLU A 110 4.97 14.20 -1.41
CA GLU A 110 5.71 15.14 -0.55
C GLU A 110 7.21 14.79 -0.49
N ARG A 111 7.57 13.51 -0.36
CA ARG A 111 8.95 13.07 -0.20
C ARG A 111 9.72 12.96 -1.50
N THR A 112 9.07 12.58 -2.58
CA THR A 112 9.74 12.34 -3.88
C THR A 112 9.58 13.48 -4.86
N GLY A 113 8.59 14.36 -4.64
CA GLY A 113 8.24 15.41 -5.60
C GLY A 113 7.59 14.88 -6.88
N ASN A 114 7.09 13.64 -6.88
CA ASN A 114 6.45 13.05 -8.06
C ASN A 114 5.15 13.77 -8.40
N ARG A 115 5.20 14.65 -9.38
CA ARG A 115 4.06 15.47 -9.79
C ARG A 115 2.93 14.69 -10.46
N SER A 116 3.19 13.48 -10.95
CA SER A 116 2.15 12.65 -11.55
C SER A 116 1.04 12.26 -10.57
N TYR A 117 1.33 12.28 -9.27
CA TYR A 117 0.37 11.98 -8.22
C TYR A 117 -0.62 13.14 -7.95
N LEU A 118 -0.26 14.37 -8.28
CA LEU A 118 -1.05 15.56 -7.89
C LEU A 118 -2.47 15.53 -8.44
N THR A 119 -2.68 15.13 -9.68
CA THR A 119 -4.02 15.04 -10.28
C THR A 119 -4.94 14.10 -9.51
N TYR A 120 -4.41 12.95 -9.10
CA TYR A 120 -5.17 11.97 -8.31
C TYR A 120 -5.44 12.47 -6.90
N LEU A 121 -4.45 13.10 -6.27
CA LEU A 121 -4.58 13.67 -4.93
C LEU A 121 -5.60 14.80 -4.90
N ASP A 122 -5.63 15.66 -5.90
CA ASP A 122 -6.62 16.73 -6.02
C ASP A 122 -8.05 16.15 -6.11
N VAL A 123 -8.26 15.18 -7.00
CA VAL A 123 -9.58 14.56 -7.21
C VAL A 123 -10.08 13.83 -5.97
N TRP A 124 -9.25 13.01 -5.33
CA TRP A 124 -9.64 12.27 -4.11
C TRP A 124 -9.72 13.18 -2.90
N GLY A 125 -8.82 14.15 -2.78
CA GLY A 125 -8.87 15.15 -1.71
C GLY A 125 -10.14 15.98 -1.76
N GLU A 126 -10.56 16.45 -2.92
CA GLU A 126 -11.85 17.13 -3.09
C GLU A 126 -13.04 16.25 -2.67
N TRP A 127 -13.02 14.98 -3.05
CA TRP A 127 -14.09 14.06 -2.70
C TRP A 127 -14.19 13.83 -1.20
N ILE A 128 -13.05 13.68 -0.48
CA ILE A 128 -13.05 13.50 0.98
C ILE A 128 -13.60 14.74 1.71
N MET A 129 -13.32 15.92 1.17
CA MET A 129 -13.71 17.20 1.82
C MET A 129 -15.17 17.57 1.61
N ARG A 130 -15.90 16.81 0.82
CA ARG A 130 -17.35 17.02 0.59
C ARG A 130 -18.20 16.19 1.54
#